data_9687537c14038429d057d8c76d4c2cda
#
_entry.id   9687537c14038429d057d8c76d4c2cda
#
_cell.length_a   1.000
_cell.length_b   1.000
_cell.length_c   1.000
_cell.angle_alpha   90.00
_cell.angle_beta   90.00
_cell.angle_gamma   90.00
#
_symmetry.space_group_name_H-M   'P 1'
#
loop_
_entity.id
_entity.type
_entity.pdbx_description
1 polymer ?
#
loop_
_entity_poly.entity_id
_entity_poly.type
_entity_poly.pdbx_seq_one_letter_code
_entity_poly.pdbx_strand_id
1 'polypeptide(L)'
;LFVGATVEGEMRELCNASVKGFALKLAPPQQFTDCLPMQYRQQGYETVAMHGASSQMYDRFSWYPKAGFQQALFGEQFLGKPRCEAFNGVCDSALFDEVGKAFSTNDKLFFYWLTLTTHSTYPEKDLFNRRLKCEDYGLPADTMMCRNFSLQAQFFDGLAELLKQPEMSGTEVLVVGDHSPPVVNLGETFKYMKQGEVAWVHFKVR
;
A
#
# COMPACT_ATOMS: atom_id res chain seq x y z
N LEU A 1 14.18 -7.99 -8.38
CA LEU A 1 14.78 -6.95 -7.55
C LEU A 1 13.75 -5.88 -7.23
N PHE A 2 13.53 -5.62 -5.95
CA PHE A 2 12.60 -4.60 -5.43
C PHE A 2 13.31 -3.26 -5.33
N VAL A 3 13.55 -2.65 -6.47
CA VAL A 3 14.20 -1.35 -6.61
C VAL A 3 13.33 -0.43 -7.46
N GLY A 4 13.51 0.87 -7.32
CA GLY A 4 12.79 1.85 -8.10
C GLY A 4 11.68 2.56 -7.33
N ALA A 5 10.77 3.17 -8.07
CA ALA A 5 9.66 3.93 -7.51
C ALA A 5 8.45 3.03 -7.19
N THR A 6 7.50 3.55 -6.42
CA THR A 6 6.26 2.85 -6.05
C THR A 6 5.55 2.23 -7.25
N VAL A 7 5.45 2.93 -8.36
CA VAL A 7 4.79 2.41 -9.58
C VAL A 7 5.48 1.17 -10.16
N GLU A 8 6.79 1.03 -9.98
CA GLU A 8 7.51 -0.18 -10.39
C GLU A 8 7.16 -1.36 -9.48
N GLY A 9 6.95 -1.11 -8.19
CA GLY A 9 6.40 -2.07 -7.23
C GLY A 9 4.99 -2.50 -7.63
N GLU A 10 4.11 -1.54 -7.89
CA GLU A 10 2.73 -1.82 -8.32
C GLU A 10 2.68 -2.68 -9.60
N MET A 11 3.44 -2.32 -10.61
CA MET A 11 3.47 -3.07 -11.87
C MET A 11 4.02 -4.48 -11.71
N ARG A 12 5.00 -4.67 -10.85
CA ARG A 12 5.55 -5.98 -10.53
C ARG A 12 4.53 -6.86 -9.82
N GLU A 13 3.90 -6.33 -8.75
CA GLU A 13 2.97 -7.11 -7.93
C GLU A 13 1.62 -7.34 -8.62
N LEU A 14 1.09 -6.33 -9.30
CA LEU A 14 -0.22 -6.43 -9.92
C LEU A 14 -0.18 -7.05 -11.32
N CYS A 15 0.89 -6.85 -12.09
CA CYS A 15 0.92 -7.17 -13.51
C CYS A 15 2.13 -8.03 -13.93
N ASN A 16 2.96 -8.46 -12.98
CA ASN A 16 4.22 -9.19 -13.26
C ASN A 16 5.06 -8.49 -14.37
N ALA A 17 5.06 -7.18 -14.36
CA ALA A 17 5.65 -6.35 -15.41
C ALA A 17 6.63 -5.30 -14.85
N SER A 18 7.49 -4.78 -15.71
CA SER A 18 8.39 -3.68 -15.40
C SER A 18 7.88 -2.37 -16.01
N VAL A 19 7.99 -1.27 -15.27
CA VAL A 19 7.67 0.07 -15.79
C VAL A 19 8.68 0.51 -16.85
N LYS A 20 9.90 0.03 -16.79
CA LYS A 20 10.94 0.36 -17.77
C LYS A 20 10.52 -0.08 -19.17
N GLY A 21 10.22 0.89 -20.02
CA GLY A 21 9.67 0.65 -21.34
C GLY A 21 8.15 0.52 -21.40
N PHE A 22 7.44 0.79 -20.30
CA PHE A 22 6.01 0.71 -20.18
C PHE A 22 5.41 2.12 -20.00
N ALA A 23 4.86 2.67 -21.07
CA ALA A 23 4.22 3.99 -21.06
C ALA A 23 2.79 3.89 -20.51
N LEU A 24 2.63 3.97 -19.20
CA LEU A 24 1.37 3.67 -18.48
C LEU A 24 0.17 4.46 -19.00
N LYS A 25 0.34 5.75 -19.26
CA LYS A 25 -0.72 6.60 -19.79
C LYS A 25 -1.16 6.19 -21.19
N LEU A 26 -0.19 5.85 -22.06
CA LEU A 26 -0.43 5.55 -23.47
C LEU A 26 -0.52 4.06 -23.76
N ALA A 27 -0.20 3.21 -22.80
CA ALA A 27 -0.23 1.76 -22.96
C ALA A 27 -1.63 1.26 -23.35
N PRO A 28 -1.74 0.44 -24.41
CA PRO A 28 -3.04 -0.11 -24.81
C PRO A 28 -3.53 -1.13 -23.77
N PRO A 29 -4.85 -1.33 -23.64
CA PRO A 29 -5.43 -2.26 -22.67
C PRO A 29 -4.88 -3.69 -22.75
N GLN A 30 -4.47 -4.14 -23.92
CA GLN A 30 -3.91 -5.48 -24.15
C GLN A 30 -2.62 -5.75 -23.35
N GLN A 31 -1.90 -4.70 -22.94
CA GLN A 31 -0.69 -4.84 -22.11
C GLN A 31 -1.01 -5.13 -20.63
N PHE A 32 -2.27 -5.03 -20.23
CA PHE A 32 -2.72 -5.24 -18.85
C PHE A 32 -3.53 -6.52 -18.65
N THR A 33 -3.64 -7.39 -19.66
CA THR A 33 -4.47 -8.60 -19.62
C THR A 33 -4.05 -9.58 -18.53
N ASP A 34 -2.77 -9.60 -18.19
CA ASP A 34 -2.20 -10.51 -17.19
C ASP A 34 -2.18 -9.91 -15.77
N CYS A 35 -2.70 -8.67 -15.61
CA CYS A 35 -2.78 -8.05 -14.31
C CYS A 35 -3.78 -8.78 -13.38
N LEU A 36 -3.42 -8.94 -12.11
CA LEU A 36 -4.28 -9.60 -11.12
C LEU A 36 -5.71 -9.04 -11.08
N PRO A 37 -5.94 -7.70 -11.07
CA PRO A 37 -7.30 -7.18 -11.08
C PRO A 37 -8.09 -7.65 -12.30
N MET A 38 -7.48 -7.72 -13.48
CA MET A 38 -8.14 -8.24 -14.69
C MET A 38 -8.50 -9.72 -14.55
N GLN A 39 -7.60 -10.54 -14.01
CA GLN A 39 -7.83 -11.96 -13.80
C GLN A 39 -8.95 -12.22 -12.79
N TYR A 40 -8.97 -11.49 -11.66
CA TYR A 40 -10.04 -11.58 -10.67
C TYR A 40 -11.39 -11.10 -11.22
N ARG A 41 -11.39 -10.01 -11.98
CA ARG A 41 -12.60 -9.53 -12.65
C ARG A 41 -13.19 -10.57 -13.61
N GLN A 42 -12.36 -11.27 -14.38
CA GLN A 42 -12.80 -12.36 -15.27
C GLN A 42 -13.40 -13.54 -14.50
N GLN A 43 -13.03 -13.72 -13.23
CA GLN A 43 -13.59 -14.72 -12.33
C GLN A 43 -14.83 -14.23 -11.57
N GLY A 44 -15.35 -13.04 -11.90
CA GLY A 44 -16.57 -12.47 -11.32
C GLY A 44 -16.36 -11.76 -9.97
N TYR A 45 -15.12 -11.35 -9.65
CA TYR A 45 -14.86 -10.48 -8.50
C TYR A 45 -15.12 -9.02 -8.86
N GLU A 46 -15.68 -8.27 -7.92
CA GLU A 46 -15.51 -6.83 -7.92
C GLU A 46 -14.04 -6.49 -7.67
N THR A 47 -13.52 -5.47 -8.37
CA THR A 47 -12.11 -5.11 -8.29
C THR A 47 -11.97 -3.64 -7.93
N VAL A 48 -11.49 -3.39 -6.73
CA VAL A 48 -11.39 -2.05 -6.14
C VAL A 48 -9.93 -1.73 -5.83
N ALA A 49 -9.48 -0.54 -6.19
CA ALA A 49 -8.22 0.04 -5.75
C ALA A 49 -8.46 1.23 -4.82
N MET A 50 -7.59 1.41 -3.83
CA MET A 50 -7.63 2.56 -2.93
C MET A 50 -6.23 3.12 -2.69
N HIS A 51 -6.11 4.47 -2.69
CA HIS A 51 -4.88 5.18 -2.35
C HIS A 51 -5.19 6.55 -1.76
N GLY A 52 -4.56 6.88 -0.65
CA GLY A 52 -4.78 8.15 0.05
C GLY A 52 -4.24 9.41 -0.67
N ALA A 53 -3.42 9.27 -1.71
CA ALA A 53 -2.87 10.39 -2.48
C ALA A 53 -3.64 10.65 -3.78
N SER A 54 -3.13 11.59 -4.59
CA SER A 54 -3.77 12.01 -5.84
C SER A 54 -3.75 10.92 -6.92
N SER A 55 -4.86 10.82 -7.63
CA SER A 55 -5.04 9.96 -8.81
C SER A 55 -4.07 10.27 -9.95
N GLN A 56 -3.55 11.50 -9.99
CA GLN A 56 -2.59 11.96 -11.02
C GLN A 56 -1.20 11.37 -10.83
N MET A 57 -0.85 10.95 -9.61
CA MET A 57 0.47 10.35 -9.36
C MET A 57 0.62 9.07 -10.17
N TYR A 58 1.69 9.02 -10.97
CA TYR A 58 2.00 7.91 -11.88
C TYR A 58 0.87 7.55 -12.86
N ASP A 59 0.04 8.53 -13.23
CA ASP A 59 -1.09 8.34 -14.16
C ASP A 59 -2.08 7.23 -13.75
N ARG A 60 -2.25 6.96 -12.44
CA ARG A 60 -3.12 5.86 -11.95
C ARG A 60 -4.55 5.96 -12.44
N PHE A 61 -5.09 7.18 -12.53
CA PHE A 61 -6.43 7.39 -13.09
C PHE A 61 -6.57 6.84 -14.52
N SER A 62 -5.47 6.74 -15.27
CA SER A 62 -5.43 6.28 -16.66
C SER A 62 -5.20 4.77 -16.78
N TRP A 63 -4.29 4.18 -15.98
CA TRP A 63 -3.93 2.78 -16.18
C TRP A 63 -4.63 1.80 -15.24
N TYR A 64 -5.10 2.20 -14.06
CA TYR A 64 -5.85 1.31 -13.16
C TYR A 64 -7.10 0.70 -13.85
N PRO A 65 -7.94 1.47 -14.57
CA PRO A 65 -9.05 0.87 -15.31
C PRO A 65 -8.62 -0.14 -16.37
N LYS A 66 -7.48 0.11 -17.03
CA LYS A 66 -6.90 -0.82 -18.02
C LYS A 66 -6.38 -2.10 -17.38
N ALA A 67 -5.83 -2.01 -16.17
CA ALA A 67 -5.38 -3.16 -15.38
C ALA A 67 -6.53 -4.02 -14.83
N GLY A 68 -7.78 -3.55 -14.95
CA GLY A 68 -8.97 -4.31 -14.58
C GLY A 68 -9.70 -3.82 -13.33
N PHE A 69 -9.24 -2.74 -12.69
CA PHE A 69 -9.99 -2.15 -11.59
C PHE A 69 -11.29 -1.50 -12.09
N GLN A 70 -12.42 -1.91 -11.50
CA GLN A 70 -13.74 -1.36 -11.79
C GLN A 70 -13.99 -0.07 -11.03
N GLN A 71 -13.38 0.03 -9.83
CA GLN A 71 -13.41 1.23 -9.01
C GLN A 71 -12.00 1.56 -8.53
N ALA A 72 -11.66 2.85 -8.51
CA ALA A 72 -10.42 3.33 -7.92
C ALA A 72 -10.73 4.59 -7.09
N LEU A 73 -10.41 4.50 -5.80
CA LEU A 73 -10.64 5.55 -4.81
C LEU A 73 -9.32 6.22 -4.47
N PHE A 74 -9.27 7.52 -4.64
CA PHE A 74 -8.07 8.32 -4.39
C PHE A 74 -8.33 9.43 -3.36
N GLY A 75 -7.31 10.13 -2.94
CA GLY A 75 -7.41 11.18 -1.95
C GLY A 75 -8.45 12.26 -2.26
N GLU A 76 -8.80 12.43 -3.53
CA GLU A 76 -9.83 13.37 -4.00
C GLU A 76 -11.25 12.97 -3.56
N GLN A 77 -11.53 11.66 -3.37
CA GLN A 77 -12.84 11.18 -2.93
C GLN A 77 -13.02 11.21 -1.41
N PHE A 78 -11.96 11.37 -0.64
CA PHE A 78 -11.99 11.30 0.83
C PHE A 78 -12.01 12.70 1.46
N LEU A 79 -12.96 13.53 1.06
CA LEU A 79 -13.11 14.89 1.58
C LEU A 79 -13.39 14.87 3.09
N GLY A 80 -12.69 15.76 3.83
CA GLY A 80 -12.86 15.89 5.28
C GLY A 80 -12.15 14.83 6.13
N LYS A 81 -11.54 13.80 5.54
CA LYS A 81 -10.73 12.85 6.31
C LYS A 81 -9.38 13.44 6.73
N PRO A 82 -8.81 13.02 7.87
CA PRO A 82 -7.49 13.44 8.34
C PRO A 82 -6.41 13.24 7.29
N ARG A 83 -5.49 14.22 7.19
CA ARG A 83 -4.36 14.16 6.27
C ARG A 83 -3.04 14.02 7.00
N CYS A 84 -2.17 13.21 6.43
CA CYS A 84 -0.80 13.00 6.85
C CYS A 84 0.18 13.82 6.01
N GLU A 85 1.42 13.94 6.48
CA GLU A 85 2.43 14.72 5.77
C GLU A 85 2.85 14.10 4.45
N ALA A 86 2.86 12.77 4.37
CA ALA A 86 3.18 12.07 3.13
C ALA A 86 2.25 12.53 2.00
N PHE A 87 2.80 13.27 1.03
CA PHE A 87 2.09 13.87 -0.11
C PHE A 87 0.85 14.69 0.25
N ASN A 88 0.72 15.16 1.48
CA ASN A 88 -0.52 15.75 2.01
C ASN A 88 -1.76 14.89 1.72
N GLY A 89 -1.56 13.58 1.71
CA GLY A 89 -2.58 12.60 1.41
C GLY A 89 -3.42 12.22 2.63
N VAL A 90 -4.46 11.45 2.43
CA VAL A 90 -5.30 10.93 3.51
C VAL A 90 -4.52 9.88 4.30
N CYS A 91 -4.52 10.01 5.63
CA CYS A 91 -3.84 9.04 6.51
C CYS A 91 -4.45 7.64 6.35
N ASP A 92 -3.62 6.62 6.32
CA ASP A 92 -4.10 5.22 6.25
C ASP A 92 -5.01 4.88 7.43
N SER A 93 -4.74 5.45 8.62
CA SER A 93 -5.59 5.27 9.80
C SER A 93 -7.04 5.73 9.61
N ALA A 94 -7.29 6.64 8.69
CA ALA A 94 -8.63 7.14 8.36
C ALA A 94 -9.31 6.35 7.23
N LEU A 95 -8.64 5.34 6.67
CA LEU A 95 -9.11 4.57 5.51
C LEU A 95 -9.50 3.13 5.85
N PHE A 96 -9.18 2.61 7.05
CA PHE A 96 -9.58 1.25 7.45
C PHE A 96 -11.10 1.01 7.37
N ASP A 97 -11.91 2.00 7.76
CA ASP A 97 -13.37 1.91 7.67
C ASP A 97 -13.86 1.78 6.22
N GLU A 98 -13.16 2.38 5.26
CA GLU A 98 -13.53 2.26 3.84
C GLU A 98 -13.25 0.85 3.31
N VAL A 99 -12.17 0.20 3.81
CA VAL A 99 -11.90 -1.21 3.51
C VAL A 99 -13.02 -2.09 4.07
N GLY A 100 -13.36 -1.96 5.37
CA GLY A 100 -14.43 -2.71 6.00
C GLY A 100 -15.77 -2.56 5.25
N LYS A 101 -16.14 -1.33 4.89
CA LYS A 101 -17.35 -1.07 4.07
C LYS A 101 -17.32 -1.80 2.72
N ALA A 102 -16.18 -1.82 2.03
CA ALA A 102 -16.07 -2.50 0.76
C ALA A 102 -16.30 -4.01 0.89
N PHE A 103 -15.74 -4.63 1.95
CA PHE A 103 -15.94 -6.05 2.23
C PHE A 103 -17.36 -6.38 2.73
N SER A 104 -18.01 -5.47 3.46
CA SER A 104 -19.39 -5.68 3.94
C SER A 104 -20.45 -5.65 2.82
N THR A 105 -20.10 -5.12 1.66
CA THR A 105 -21.05 -4.92 0.53
C THR A 105 -20.79 -5.84 -0.66
N ASN A 106 -19.71 -6.62 -0.64
CA ASN A 106 -19.32 -7.45 -1.78
C ASN A 106 -18.89 -8.85 -1.34
N ASP A 107 -19.58 -9.88 -1.79
CA ASP A 107 -19.27 -11.29 -1.48
C ASP A 107 -17.98 -11.80 -2.17
N LYS A 108 -17.66 -11.24 -3.32
CA LYS A 108 -16.46 -11.54 -4.10
C LYS A 108 -15.72 -10.25 -4.42
N LEU A 109 -14.71 -9.92 -3.64
CA LEU A 109 -13.96 -8.68 -3.77
C LEU A 109 -12.46 -8.95 -3.89
N PHE A 110 -11.83 -8.37 -4.90
CA PHE A 110 -10.39 -8.15 -4.96
C PHE A 110 -10.14 -6.68 -4.59
N PHE A 111 -9.54 -6.44 -3.43
CA PHE A 111 -9.27 -5.11 -2.92
C PHE A 111 -7.76 -4.86 -2.88
N TYR A 112 -7.30 -3.88 -3.62
CA TYR A 112 -5.92 -3.42 -3.60
C TYR A 112 -5.83 -2.09 -2.86
N TRP A 113 -5.06 -2.06 -1.78
CA TRP A 113 -4.80 -0.84 -1.04
C TRP A 113 -3.32 -0.47 -1.09
N LEU A 114 -3.00 0.61 -1.82
CA LEU A 114 -1.69 1.22 -1.78
C LEU A 114 -1.65 2.19 -0.59
N THR A 115 -0.97 1.79 0.48
CA THR A 115 -0.83 2.59 1.70
C THR A 115 0.08 3.79 1.49
N LEU A 116 0.02 4.79 2.37
CA LEU A 116 0.72 6.06 2.18
C LEU A 116 1.52 6.51 3.39
N THR A 117 0.99 6.33 4.60
CA THR A 117 1.55 6.93 5.83
C THR A 117 2.97 6.43 6.14
N THR A 118 3.35 5.26 5.64
CA THR A 118 4.69 4.68 5.78
C THR A 118 5.71 5.21 4.78
N HIS A 119 5.33 6.17 3.91
CA HIS A 119 6.24 6.81 2.96
C HIS A 119 7.17 7.81 3.66
N SER A 120 8.40 8.01 3.14
CA SER A 120 9.29 9.08 3.63
C SER A 120 8.58 10.46 3.51
N THR A 121 8.86 11.41 4.40
CA THR A 121 9.99 11.57 5.32
C THR A 121 9.83 10.94 6.72
N TYR A 122 8.83 10.14 6.97
CA TYR A 122 8.53 9.53 8.27
C TYR A 122 8.38 10.59 9.36
N PRO A 123 7.42 11.50 9.25
CA PRO A 123 7.29 12.62 10.16
C PRO A 123 6.78 12.17 11.52
N GLU A 124 7.34 12.74 12.56
CA GLU A 124 6.98 12.40 13.94
C GLU A 124 5.51 12.71 14.26
N LYS A 125 4.95 13.73 13.65
CA LYS A 125 3.55 14.13 13.86
C LYS A 125 2.52 13.11 13.37
N ASP A 126 2.91 12.23 12.44
CA ASP A 126 2.04 11.17 11.93
C ASP A 126 2.12 9.90 12.83
N LEU A 127 2.98 9.91 13.86
CA LEU A 127 3.12 8.84 14.85
C LEU A 127 2.21 9.13 16.07
N PHE A 128 1.09 8.47 16.15
CA PHE A 128 0.18 8.51 17.31
C PHE A 128 0.26 7.26 18.21
N ASN A 129 0.85 6.18 17.71
CA ASN A 129 1.09 4.94 18.46
C ASN A 129 2.59 4.66 18.55
N ARG A 130 3.18 4.93 19.72
CA ARG A 130 4.63 4.77 19.98
C ARG A 130 4.94 3.51 20.79
N ARG A 131 4.20 2.41 20.57
CA ARG A 131 4.45 1.17 21.29
C ARG A 131 5.77 0.48 20.93
N LEU A 132 6.29 0.75 19.72
CA LEU A 132 7.58 0.20 19.31
C LEU A 132 8.71 0.97 19.97
N LYS A 133 9.49 0.27 20.81
CA LYS A 133 10.73 0.79 21.38
C LYS A 133 11.89 0.31 20.51
N CYS A 134 12.41 1.20 19.71
CA CYS A 134 13.43 0.87 18.70
C CYS A 134 14.70 0.35 19.35
N GLU A 135 15.03 0.83 20.55
CA GLU A 135 16.22 0.43 21.32
C GLU A 135 16.19 -1.06 21.67
N ASP A 136 15.03 -1.65 21.89
CA ASP A 136 14.87 -3.08 22.15
C ASP A 136 15.33 -3.93 20.95
N TYR A 137 15.42 -3.33 19.77
CA TYR A 137 15.87 -3.95 18.52
C TYR A 137 17.26 -3.44 18.08
N GLY A 138 17.95 -2.71 18.96
CA GLY A 138 19.27 -2.16 18.68
C GLY A 138 19.29 -1.01 17.69
N LEU A 139 18.12 -0.37 17.45
CA LEU A 139 17.96 0.78 16.57
C LEU A 139 17.84 2.04 17.44
N PRO A 140 18.67 3.09 17.21
CA PRO A 140 18.57 4.31 17.97
C PRO A 140 17.18 4.97 17.82
N ALA A 141 16.64 5.49 18.94
CA ALA A 141 15.45 6.35 18.91
C ALA A 141 15.69 7.57 18.01
N ASP A 142 14.63 8.22 17.57
CA ASP A 142 14.62 9.45 16.76
C ASP A 142 15.30 9.36 15.38
N THR A 143 15.68 8.18 14.93
CA THR A 143 16.15 7.99 13.56
C THR A 143 15.01 7.89 12.58
N MET A 144 15.26 8.18 11.29
CA MET A 144 14.27 7.96 10.22
C MET A 144 13.86 6.50 10.14
N MET A 145 14.78 5.58 10.37
CA MET A 145 14.52 4.15 10.38
C MET A 145 13.57 3.77 11.51
N CYS A 146 13.81 4.26 12.73
CA CYS A 146 12.90 4.04 13.86
C CYS A 146 11.49 4.58 13.57
N ARG A 147 11.37 5.79 13.03
CA ARG A 147 10.08 6.35 12.67
C ARG A 147 9.37 5.54 11.59
N ASN A 148 10.10 5.08 10.56
CA ASN A 148 9.53 4.20 9.55
C ASN A 148 8.97 2.91 10.17
N PHE A 149 9.75 2.21 11.00
CA PHE A 149 9.28 0.98 11.66
C PHE A 149 8.10 1.25 12.60
N SER A 150 8.09 2.39 13.29
CA SER A 150 6.97 2.78 14.15
C SER A 150 5.69 3.06 13.35
N LEU A 151 5.80 3.70 12.18
CA LEU A 151 4.66 3.90 11.27
C LEU A 151 4.15 2.57 10.70
N GLN A 152 5.04 1.64 10.36
CA GLN A 152 4.64 0.29 9.95
C GLN A 152 3.93 -0.45 11.09
N ALA A 153 4.48 -0.43 12.31
CA ALA A 153 3.85 -1.05 13.47
C ALA A 153 2.44 -0.48 13.72
N GLN A 154 2.30 0.84 13.63
CA GLN A 154 1.02 1.55 13.75
C GLN A 154 0.01 1.11 12.67
N PHE A 155 0.46 0.96 11.42
CA PHE A 155 -0.38 0.43 10.34
C PHE A 155 -0.84 -0.99 10.63
N PHE A 156 0.06 -1.88 11.05
CA PHE A 156 -0.29 -3.27 11.40
C PHE A 156 -1.24 -3.37 12.59
N ASP A 157 -1.17 -2.45 13.54
CA ASP A 157 -2.16 -2.39 14.63
C ASP A 157 -3.55 -2.06 14.08
N GLY A 158 -3.67 -1.07 13.20
CA GLY A 158 -4.94 -0.75 12.54
C GLY A 158 -5.45 -1.89 11.67
N LEU A 159 -4.56 -2.55 10.92
CA LEU A 159 -4.90 -3.72 10.12
C LEU A 159 -5.41 -4.86 11.01
N ALA A 160 -4.77 -5.12 12.14
CA ALA A 160 -5.20 -6.17 13.08
C ALA A 160 -6.60 -5.89 13.64
N GLU A 161 -6.97 -4.64 13.90
CA GLU A 161 -8.33 -4.28 14.34
C GLU A 161 -9.35 -4.45 13.21
N LEU A 162 -9.01 -4.04 11.96
CA LEU A 162 -9.86 -4.29 10.80
C LEU A 162 -10.15 -5.78 10.61
N LEU A 163 -9.13 -6.62 10.71
CA LEU A 163 -9.25 -8.07 10.46
C LEU A 163 -10.05 -8.83 11.51
N LYS A 164 -10.40 -8.20 12.65
CA LYS A 164 -11.34 -8.75 13.65
C LYS A 164 -12.80 -8.55 13.25
N GLN A 165 -13.08 -7.69 12.29
CA GLN A 165 -14.45 -7.41 11.85
C GLN A 165 -15.04 -8.63 11.12
N PRO A 166 -16.32 -8.96 11.34
CA PRO A 166 -16.94 -10.17 10.76
C PRO A 166 -16.85 -10.28 9.25
N GLU A 167 -16.94 -9.15 8.55
CA GLU A 167 -16.84 -9.06 7.10
C GLU A 167 -15.48 -9.43 6.52
N MET A 168 -14.44 -9.44 7.36
CA MET A 168 -13.09 -9.85 6.95
C MET A 168 -12.88 -11.36 7.05
N SER A 169 -13.81 -12.11 7.63
CA SER A 169 -13.68 -13.57 7.78
C SER A 169 -13.53 -14.27 6.43
N GLY A 170 -12.57 -15.16 6.34
CA GLY A 170 -12.28 -15.91 5.09
C GLY A 170 -11.44 -15.15 4.08
N THR A 171 -11.14 -13.86 4.31
CA THR A 171 -10.32 -13.05 3.41
C THR A 171 -8.88 -13.53 3.38
N GLU A 172 -8.30 -13.67 2.19
CA GLU A 172 -6.86 -13.84 2.00
C GLU A 172 -6.19 -12.46 1.94
N VAL A 173 -5.16 -12.27 2.75
CA VAL A 173 -4.45 -11.01 2.89
C VAL A 173 -3.00 -11.17 2.49
N LEU A 174 -2.54 -10.38 1.53
CA LEU A 174 -1.13 -10.23 1.18
C LEU A 174 -0.71 -8.79 1.50
N VAL A 175 0.26 -8.62 2.38
CA VAL A 175 0.95 -7.34 2.61
C VAL A 175 2.35 -7.47 2.07
N VAL A 176 2.75 -6.55 1.21
CA VAL A 176 4.08 -6.56 0.56
C VAL A 176 4.60 -5.14 0.43
N GLY A 177 5.89 -4.97 0.65
CA GLY A 177 6.57 -3.69 0.38
C GLY A 177 6.76 -3.46 -1.12
N ASP A 178 6.60 -2.23 -1.56
CA ASP A 178 6.83 -1.84 -2.96
C ASP A 178 8.33 -1.67 -3.26
N HIS A 179 9.08 -1.10 -2.34
CA HIS A 179 10.54 -0.94 -2.38
C HIS A 179 11.11 -0.72 -0.96
N SER A 180 12.42 -0.77 -0.82
CA SER A 180 13.09 -0.42 0.43
C SER A 180 12.83 1.04 0.81
N PRO A 181 12.49 1.35 2.07
CA PRO A 181 12.23 2.71 2.50
C PRO A 181 13.50 3.58 2.34
N PRO A 182 13.39 4.74 1.70
CA PRO A 182 14.50 5.67 1.58
C PRO A 182 14.82 6.30 2.94
N VAL A 183 16.04 6.07 3.43
CA VAL A 183 16.58 6.72 4.62
C VAL A 183 17.91 7.40 4.30
N VAL A 184 18.16 8.55 4.94
CA VAL A 184 19.36 9.34 4.67
C VAL A 184 20.62 8.65 5.19
N ASN A 185 20.52 7.94 6.30
CA ASN A 185 21.64 7.22 6.89
C ASN A 185 21.88 5.87 6.20
N LEU A 186 22.84 5.83 5.28
CA LEU A 186 23.19 4.61 4.55
C LEU A 186 23.68 3.48 5.49
N GLY A 187 24.34 3.81 6.61
CA GLY A 187 24.77 2.83 7.60
C GLY A 187 23.60 2.09 8.24
N GLU A 188 22.51 2.79 8.54
CA GLU A 188 21.27 2.17 9.02
C GLU A 188 20.63 1.31 7.93
N THR A 189 20.57 1.82 6.69
CA THR A 189 20.03 1.06 5.56
C THR A 189 20.75 -0.27 5.38
N PHE A 190 22.08 -0.28 5.34
CA PHE A 190 22.85 -1.53 5.16
C PHE A 190 22.77 -2.47 6.37
N LYS A 191 22.57 -1.94 7.58
CA LYS A 191 22.47 -2.76 8.79
C LYS A 191 21.12 -3.44 8.94
N TYR A 192 20.03 -2.76 8.58
CA TYR A 192 18.66 -3.21 8.88
C TYR A 192 17.84 -3.64 7.66
N MET A 193 18.35 -3.44 6.44
CA MET A 193 17.64 -3.77 5.21
C MET A 193 18.49 -4.61 4.26
N LYS A 194 17.86 -5.58 3.64
CA LYS A 194 18.42 -6.28 2.49
C LYS A 194 18.15 -5.50 1.22
N GLN A 195 19.22 -5.17 0.51
CA GLN A 195 19.11 -4.43 -0.75
C GLN A 195 18.37 -5.26 -1.82
N GLY A 196 17.38 -4.65 -2.46
CA GLY A 196 16.62 -5.28 -3.53
C GLY A 196 15.63 -6.35 -3.06
N GLU A 197 15.38 -6.44 -1.76
CA GLU A 197 14.34 -7.28 -1.18
C GLU A 197 13.34 -6.43 -0.38
N VAL A 198 12.12 -6.90 -0.26
CA VAL A 198 11.08 -6.32 0.59
C VAL A 198 10.47 -7.39 1.46
N ALA A 199 9.97 -6.99 2.62
CA ALA A 199 9.20 -7.88 3.47
C ALA A 199 7.81 -8.12 2.88
N TRP A 200 7.29 -9.33 3.07
CA TRP A 200 5.92 -9.66 2.75
C TRP A 200 5.35 -10.64 3.78
N VAL A 201 4.04 -10.64 3.93
CA VAL A 201 3.29 -11.61 4.73
C VAL A 201 2.01 -11.98 4.01
N HIS A 202 1.67 -13.26 3.99
CA HIS A 202 0.44 -13.79 3.42
C HIS A 202 -0.25 -14.72 4.42
N PHE A 203 -1.54 -14.53 4.62
CA PHE A 203 -2.34 -15.33 5.54
C PHE A 203 -3.83 -15.26 5.19
N LYS A 204 -4.61 -16.16 5.78
CA LYS A 204 -6.07 -16.15 5.68
C LYS A 204 -6.68 -15.79 7.03
N VAL A 205 -7.64 -14.85 7.02
CA VAL A 205 -8.43 -14.48 8.20
C VAL A 205 -9.39 -15.62 8.55
N ARG A 206 -9.43 -15.99 9.83
CA ARG A 206 -10.26 -17.09 10.33
C ARG A 206 -11.63 -16.59 10.77
#